data_ef73abe6f295992c41219e0f93b78ed6
#
_entry.id   ef73abe6f295992c41219e0f93b78ed6
#
_cell.length_a   1.000
_cell.length_b   1.000
_cell.length_c   1.000
_cell.angle_alpha   90.00
_cell.angle_beta   90.00
_cell.angle_gamma   90.00
#
_symmetry.space_group_name_H-M   'P 1'
#
loop_
_entity.id
_entity.type
_entity.pdbx_description
1 polymer ?
#
loop_
_entity_poly.entity_id
_entity_poly.type
_entity_poly.pdbx_seq_one_letter_code
_entity_poly.pdbx_strand_id
1 'polypeptide(L)'
;YSIAHQISRNENMLDLRIFGLYGPGEDYRYKFISNAIVKALLGLPITIAQNVVFDYLYIADFVRLVEKLLDCDWPYRHMNITPTKSIDLVSLAEIINEVTGNKAGITVLNPGWNTEYTGDNRKLLEVVGPFDFTSYREGIRELAVYYQSVWDSLDLDVVRADPFLDKCIVKR
;
A
#
# COMPACT_ATOMS: atom_id res chain seq x y z
N TYR A 1 15.03 1.79 19.09
CA TYR A 1 16.43 1.73 19.55
C TYR A 1 16.89 0.31 19.89
N SER A 2 16.11 -0.51 20.62
CA SER A 2 16.51 -1.88 21.03
C SER A 2 16.66 -2.83 19.83
N ILE A 3 15.77 -2.77 18.84
CA ILE A 3 15.83 -3.62 17.64
C ILE A 3 17.06 -3.28 16.78
N ALA A 4 17.30 -2.01 16.49
CA ALA A 4 18.47 -1.58 15.72
C ALA A 4 19.79 -1.98 16.39
N HIS A 5 19.85 -1.94 17.73
CA HIS A 5 21.01 -2.37 18.49
C HIS A 5 21.23 -3.88 18.46
N GLN A 6 20.16 -4.68 18.44
CA GLN A 6 20.26 -6.14 18.31
C GLN A 6 20.71 -6.54 16.91
N ILE A 7 20.16 -5.88 15.85
CA ILE A 7 20.56 -6.11 14.46
C ILE A 7 22.04 -5.82 14.24
N SER A 8 22.59 -4.77 14.87
CA SER A 8 24.02 -4.43 14.74
C SER A 8 24.96 -5.46 15.33
N ARG A 9 24.49 -6.34 16.23
CA ARG A 9 25.28 -7.34 16.94
C ARG A 9 25.09 -8.78 16.42
N ASN A 10 24.06 -9.03 15.62
CA ASN A 10 23.74 -10.37 15.14
C ASN A 10 23.91 -10.45 13.62
N GLU A 11 24.84 -11.30 13.18
CA GLU A 11 25.17 -11.44 11.75
C GLU A 11 24.02 -12.08 10.93
N ASN A 12 23.13 -12.81 11.58
CA ASN A 12 22.01 -13.50 10.96
C ASN A 12 20.70 -12.69 11.00
N MET A 13 20.76 -11.36 11.17
CA MET A 13 19.59 -10.49 11.21
C MET A 13 19.64 -9.43 10.10
N LEU A 14 18.55 -9.33 9.36
CA LEU A 14 18.32 -8.32 8.33
C LEU A 14 17.09 -7.48 8.67
N ASP A 15 17.22 -6.17 8.75
CA ASP A 15 16.11 -5.23 8.94
C ASP A 15 15.49 -4.85 7.58
N LEU A 16 14.25 -5.29 7.35
CA LEU A 16 13.46 -4.97 6.16
C LEU A 16 12.49 -3.82 6.48
N ARG A 17 12.74 -2.65 5.90
CA ARG A 17 11.92 -1.45 6.09
C ARG A 17 10.85 -1.38 5.02
N ILE A 18 9.60 -1.69 5.40
CA ILE A 18 8.44 -1.67 4.53
C ILE A 18 7.75 -0.31 4.67
N PHE A 19 7.48 0.37 3.55
CA PHE A 19 6.82 1.68 3.53
C PHE A 19 5.30 1.56 3.50
N GLY A 20 4.75 0.87 2.54
CA GLY A 20 3.33 0.58 2.46
C GLY A 20 3.10 -0.79 1.85
N LEU A 21 2.41 -1.69 2.56
CA LEU A 21 2.06 -3.01 2.06
C LEU A 21 0.55 -3.07 1.86
N TYR A 22 0.09 -3.60 0.73
CA TYR A 22 -1.32 -3.79 0.45
C TYR A 22 -1.60 -5.17 -0.16
N GLY A 23 -2.79 -5.68 0.07
CA GLY A 23 -3.22 -6.97 -0.46
C GLY A 23 -4.34 -7.62 0.34
N PRO A 24 -4.71 -8.87 0.02
CA PRO A 24 -5.71 -9.64 0.75
C PRO A 24 -5.44 -9.70 2.26
N GLY A 25 -6.51 -9.52 3.07
CA GLY A 25 -6.41 -9.54 4.53
C GLY A 25 -6.05 -8.20 5.18
N GLU A 26 -5.79 -7.14 4.40
CA GLU A 26 -5.61 -5.80 4.93
C GLU A 26 -6.90 -5.24 5.54
N ASP A 27 -6.78 -4.38 6.57
CA ASP A 27 -7.94 -3.74 7.21
C ASP A 27 -8.62 -2.72 6.28
N TYR A 28 -9.64 -3.17 5.56
CA TYR A 28 -10.42 -2.38 4.60
C TYR A 28 -11.19 -1.19 5.23
N ARG A 29 -11.28 -1.12 6.55
CA ARG A 29 -11.95 -0.02 7.25
C ARG A 29 -11.09 1.24 7.29
N TYR A 30 -9.76 1.08 7.33
CA TYR A 30 -8.82 2.18 7.59
C TYR A 30 -7.66 2.30 6.60
N LYS A 31 -7.31 1.23 5.88
CA LYS A 31 -6.19 1.24 4.94
C LYS A 31 -6.65 1.73 3.58
N PHE A 32 -5.93 2.73 3.04
CA PHE A 32 -6.41 3.51 1.90
C PHE A 32 -6.83 2.66 0.70
N ILE A 33 -5.96 1.80 0.16
CA ILE A 33 -6.25 1.04 -1.07
C ILE A 33 -7.45 0.12 -0.84
N SER A 34 -7.45 -0.64 0.24
CA SER A 34 -8.51 -1.58 0.59
C SER A 34 -9.85 -0.88 0.86
N ASN A 35 -9.84 0.23 1.60
CA ASN A 35 -11.03 1.05 1.85
C ASN A 35 -11.59 1.65 0.56
N ALA A 36 -10.73 2.22 -0.27
CA ALA A 36 -11.13 2.82 -1.54
C ALA A 36 -11.74 1.79 -2.51
N ILE A 37 -11.20 0.56 -2.56
CA ILE A 37 -11.77 -0.52 -3.39
C ILE A 37 -13.17 -0.89 -2.89
N VAL A 38 -13.35 -1.12 -1.57
CA VAL A 38 -14.66 -1.50 -1.03
C VAL A 38 -15.66 -0.36 -1.20
N LYS A 39 -15.28 0.90 -0.99
CA LYS A 39 -16.13 2.07 -1.31
C LYS A 39 -16.51 2.11 -2.79
N ALA A 40 -15.55 1.91 -3.69
CA ALA A 40 -15.80 1.92 -5.12
C ALA A 40 -16.77 0.79 -5.54
N LEU A 41 -16.64 -0.41 -4.98
CA LEU A 41 -17.57 -1.53 -5.21
C LEU A 41 -18.97 -1.25 -4.65
N LEU A 42 -19.10 -0.40 -3.61
CA LEU A 42 -20.39 0.10 -3.09
C LEU A 42 -20.97 1.26 -3.90
N GLY A 43 -20.26 1.78 -4.91
CA GLY A 43 -20.67 2.97 -5.64
C GLY A 43 -20.54 4.28 -4.84
N LEU A 44 -19.71 4.28 -3.80
CA LEU A 44 -19.44 5.44 -2.96
C LEU A 44 -18.23 6.25 -3.46
N PRO A 45 -18.17 7.56 -3.17
CA PRO A 45 -17.01 8.38 -3.50
C PRO A 45 -15.77 7.96 -2.70
N ILE A 46 -14.60 8.05 -3.32
CA ILE A 46 -13.32 7.84 -2.63
C ILE A 46 -12.89 9.16 -2.01
N THR A 47 -12.65 9.16 -0.70
CA THR A 47 -12.23 10.36 0.04
C THR A 47 -10.74 10.29 0.38
N ILE A 48 -10.03 11.39 0.11
CA ILE A 48 -8.61 11.58 0.36
C ILE A 48 -8.44 12.80 1.28
N ALA A 49 -7.76 12.63 2.42
CA ALA A 49 -7.52 13.74 3.33
C ALA A 49 -6.67 14.85 2.69
N GLN A 50 -5.59 14.49 2.07
CA GLN A 50 -4.71 15.35 1.28
C GLN A 50 -3.91 14.46 0.31
N ASN A 51 -3.64 14.94 -0.91
CA ASN A 51 -2.85 14.15 -1.85
C ASN A 51 -1.40 14.00 -1.37
N VAL A 52 -0.85 12.81 -1.53
CA VAL A 52 0.50 12.47 -1.07
C VAL A 52 1.05 11.32 -1.90
N VAL A 53 2.35 11.32 -2.18
CA VAL A 53 3.06 10.25 -2.89
C VAL A 53 3.50 9.17 -1.91
N PHE A 54 3.19 7.93 -2.25
CA PHE A 54 3.55 6.73 -1.47
C PHE A 54 4.22 5.67 -2.34
N ASP A 55 4.98 4.82 -1.64
CA ASP A 55 5.44 3.53 -2.16
C ASP A 55 4.56 2.42 -1.58
N TYR A 56 3.63 1.95 -2.38
CA TYR A 56 2.80 0.79 -2.03
C TYR A 56 3.32 -0.47 -2.71
N LEU A 57 3.68 -1.47 -1.93
CA LEU A 57 4.13 -2.78 -2.39
C LEU A 57 3.00 -3.80 -2.29
N TYR A 58 2.75 -4.55 -3.37
CA TYR A 58 1.78 -5.63 -3.35
C TYR A 58 2.28 -6.82 -2.53
N ILE A 59 1.41 -7.45 -1.74
CA ILE A 59 1.80 -8.53 -0.81
C ILE A 59 2.48 -9.71 -1.53
N ALA A 60 2.04 -10.07 -2.73
CA ALA A 60 2.67 -11.17 -3.48
C ALA A 60 4.11 -10.83 -3.89
N ASP A 61 4.40 -9.57 -4.22
CA ASP A 61 5.76 -9.11 -4.49
C ASP A 61 6.63 -9.17 -3.25
N PHE A 62 6.07 -8.78 -2.10
CA PHE A 62 6.77 -8.90 -0.82
C PHE A 62 7.17 -10.34 -0.52
N VAL A 63 6.26 -11.29 -0.71
CA VAL A 63 6.56 -12.72 -0.53
C VAL A 63 7.67 -13.18 -1.47
N ARG A 64 7.57 -12.87 -2.78
CA ARG A 64 8.61 -13.21 -3.78
C ARG A 64 9.98 -12.60 -3.45
N LEU A 65 9.99 -11.37 -2.92
CA LEU A 65 11.23 -10.69 -2.49
C LEU A 65 11.84 -11.37 -1.27
N VAL A 66 11.02 -11.74 -0.28
CA VAL A 66 11.50 -12.47 0.91
C VAL A 66 12.06 -13.83 0.53
N GLU A 67 11.38 -14.59 -0.35
CA GLU A 67 11.89 -15.86 -0.87
C GLU A 67 13.28 -15.70 -1.52
N LYS A 68 13.45 -14.70 -2.40
CA LYS A 68 14.75 -14.40 -3.00
C LYS A 68 15.81 -14.03 -1.96
N LEU A 69 15.44 -13.22 -0.96
CA LEU A 69 16.38 -12.80 0.09
C LEU A 69 16.85 -13.94 0.98
N LEU A 70 16.05 -14.99 1.16
CA LEU A 70 16.46 -16.19 1.92
C LEU A 70 17.58 -16.97 1.23
N ASP A 71 17.71 -16.85 -0.09
CA ASP A 71 18.71 -17.53 -0.91
C ASP A 71 19.93 -16.66 -1.24
N CYS A 72 19.98 -15.42 -0.73
CA CYS A 72 21.05 -14.45 -0.99
C CYS A 72 21.96 -14.20 0.22
N ASP A 73 23.21 -13.86 -0.04
CA ASP A 73 24.09 -13.22 0.96
C ASP A 73 23.74 -11.75 1.09
N TRP A 74 23.71 -11.22 2.32
CA TRP A 74 23.32 -9.85 2.59
C TRP A 74 24.53 -9.00 2.97
N PRO A 75 25.05 -8.14 2.05
CA PRO A 75 26.10 -7.20 2.39
C PRO A 75 25.61 -6.04 3.28
N TYR A 76 24.29 -5.91 3.43
CA TYR A 76 23.61 -4.86 4.18
C TYR A 76 22.92 -5.41 5.42
N ARG A 77 22.89 -4.63 6.50
CA ARG A 77 22.15 -4.96 7.72
C ARG A 77 20.70 -4.45 7.70
N HIS A 78 20.40 -3.56 6.78
CA HIS A 78 19.06 -3.03 6.57
C HIS A 78 18.87 -2.64 5.10
N MET A 79 17.65 -2.78 4.62
CA MET A 79 17.26 -2.31 3.29
C MET A 79 15.78 -1.92 3.25
N ASN A 80 15.43 -1.01 2.35
CA ASN A 80 14.06 -0.65 2.12
C ASN A 80 13.43 -1.66 1.15
N ILE A 81 12.24 -2.14 1.51
CA ILE A 81 11.43 -3.01 0.66
C ILE A 81 10.30 -2.17 0.10
N THR A 82 10.50 -1.66 -1.11
CA THR A 82 9.58 -0.75 -1.77
C THR A 82 9.64 -0.93 -3.29
N PRO A 83 8.55 -0.69 -4.04
CA PRO A 83 8.58 -0.74 -5.49
C PRO A 83 9.47 0.36 -6.08
N THR A 84 9.84 0.22 -7.35
CA THR A 84 10.63 1.24 -8.04
C THR A 84 9.79 2.46 -8.45
N LYS A 85 8.46 2.31 -8.54
CA LYS A 85 7.55 3.37 -8.94
C LYS A 85 6.64 3.76 -7.79
N SER A 86 6.78 5.01 -7.35
CA SER A 86 5.85 5.64 -6.41
C SER A 86 4.56 6.05 -7.12
N ILE A 87 3.50 6.28 -6.35
CA ILE A 87 2.21 6.74 -6.85
C ILE A 87 1.53 7.66 -5.84
N ASP A 88 0.79 8.65 -6.31
CA ASP A 88 -0.02 9.50 -5.46
C ASP A 88 -1.44 8.93 -5.26
N LEU A 89 -2.09 9.38 -4.17
CA LEU A 89 -3.39 8.83 -3.78
C LEU A 89 -4.51 9.13 -4.78
N VAL A 90 -4.44 10.27 -5.49
CA VAL A 90 -5.45 10.61 -6.52
C VAL A 90 -5.32 9.66 -7.70
N SER A 91 -4.10 9.47 -8.20
CA SER A 91 -3.83 8.51 -9.29
C SER A 91 -4.22 7.08 -8.91
N LEU A 92 -3.99 6.66 -7.65
CA LEU A 92 -4.48 5.36 -7.14
C LEU A 92 -6.00 5.28 -7.17
N ALA A 93 -6.70 6.33 -6.71
CA ALA A 93 -8.17 6.37 -6.69
C ALA A 93 -8.76 6.34 -8.12
N GLU A 94 -8.10 6.99 -9.09
CA GLU A 94 -8.47 6.91 -10.49
C GLU A 94 -8.35 5.48 -11.04
N ILE A 95 -7.24 4.79 -10.77
CA ILE A 95 -7.06 3.40 -11.16
C ILE A 95 -8.13 2.50 -10.50
N ILE A 96 -8.46 2.73 -9.22
CA ILE A 96 -9.49 1.97 -8.51
C ILE A 96 -10.86 2.18 -9.18
N ASN A 97 -11.24 3.42 -9.48
CA ASN A 97 -12.49 3.73 -10.16
C ASN A 97 -12.56 3.07 -11.55
N GLU A 98 -11.47 3.11 -12.32
CA GLU A 98 -11.42 2.45 -13.63
C GLU A 98 -11.57 0.92 -13.50
N VAL A 99 -10.84 0.30 -12.58
CA VAL A 99 -10.86 -1.17 -12.39
C VAL A 99 -12.21 -1.67 -11.91
N THR A 100 -12.87 -0.93 -11.00
CA THR A 100 -14.16 -1.31 -10.42
C THR A 100 -15.36 -0.83 -11.24
N GLY A 101 -15.15 0.05 -12.22
CA GLY A 101 -16.23 0.69 -12.97
C GLY A 101 -17.02 1.73 -12.17
N ASN A 102 -16.49 2.17 -11.01
CA ASN A 102 -17.12 3.17 -10.16
C ASN A 102 -17.13 4.55 -10.83
N LYS A 103 -18.27 5.25 -10.73
CA LYS A 103 -18.48 6.60 -11.27
C LYS A 103 -18.66 7.66 -10.18
N ALA A 104 -18.59 7.25 -8.91
CA ALA A 104 -18.81 8.12 -7.76
C ALA A 104 -17.61 9.01 -7.56
N GLY A 105 -17.17 9.91 -7.97
CA GLY A 105 -16.05 10.87 -7.86
C GLY A 105 -15.00 10.62 -6.79
N ILE A 106 -13.97 11.43 -6.82
CA ILE A 106 -12.88 11.48 -5.84
C ILE A 106 -12.97 12.82 -5.12
N THR A 107 -12.94 12.81 -3.79
CA THR A 107 -12.97 14.03 -2.96
C THR A 107 -11.65 14.19 -2.23
N VAL A 108 -10.94 15.29 -2.44
CA VAL A 108 -9.73 15.66 -1.69
C VAL A 108 -10.10 16.78 -0.72
N LEU A 109 -9.95 16.54 0.60
CA LEU A 109 -10.42 17.45 1.65
C LEU A 109 -9.52 18.68 1.83
N ASN A 110 -8.20 18.48 1.73
CA ASN A 110 -7.22 19.55 1.89
C ASN A 110 -6.47 19.78 0.57
N PRO A 111 -6.33 21.03 0.12
CA PRO A 111 -5.60 21.34 -1.10
C PRO A 111 -4.09 21.11 -0.96
N GLY A 112 -3.41 21.02 -2.12
CA GLY A 112 -1.97 20.86 -2.18
C GLY A 112 -1.48 19.46 -1.84
N TRP A 113 -0.17 19.34 -1.65
CA TRP A 113 0.54 18.08 -1.40
C TRP A 113 0.92 17.94 0.06
N ASN A 114 0.81 16.74 0.59
CA ASN A 114 1.40 16.38 1.88
C ASN A 114 2.84 15.88 1.65
N THR A 115 3.61 15.74 2.74
CA THR A 115 4.96 15.17 2.70
C THR A 115 4.92 13.76 2.15
N GLU A 116 5.72 13.49 1.12
CA GLU A 116 5.82 12.16 0.52
C GLU A 116 6.39 11.13 1.50
N TYR A 117 5.99 9.89 1.30
CA TYR A 117 6.46 8.74 2.07
C TYR A 117 6.95 7.66 1.11
N THR A 118 8.19 7.85 0.63
CA THR A 118 8.85 7.02 -0.38
C THR A 118 10.23 6.58 0.08
N GLY A 119 10.78 5.55 -0.51
CA GLY A 119 12.07 4.99 -0.16
C GLY A 119 12.90 4.59 -1.37
N ASP A 120 14.21 4.59 -1.18
CA ASP A 120 15.16 4.12 -2.17
C ASP A 120 15.38 2.60 -2.01
N ASN A 121 15.09 1.83 -3.07
CA ASN A 121 15.22 0.37 -3.09
C ASN A 121 16.50 -0.14 -3.76
N ARG A 122 17.49 0.72 -4.05
CA ARG A 122 18.72 0.32 -4.75
C ARG A 122 19.42 -0.85 -4.06
N LYS A 123 19.57 -0.81 -2.73
CA LYS A 123 20.18 -1.91 -1.96
C LYS A 123 19.45 -3.23 -2.12
N LEU A 124 18.10 -3.20 -2.18
CA LEU A 124 17.31 -4.39 -2.44
C LEU A 124 17.63 -4.96 -3.80
N LEU A 125 17.60 -4.12 -4.85
CA LEU A 125 17.83 -4.55 -6.23
C LEU A 125 19.30 -4.99 -6.48
N GLU A 126 20.26 -4.44 -5.76
CA GLU A 126 21.65 -4.91 -5.78
C GLU A 126 21.78 -6.37 -5.26
N VAL A 127 20.96 -6.74 -4.28
CA VAL A 127 20.98 -8.08 -3.67
C VAL A 127 20.15 -9.08 -4.47
N VAL A 128 18.90 -8.74 -4.80
CA VAL A 128 17.96 -9.68 -5.44
C VAL A 128 18.04 -9.68 -6.97
N GLY A 129 18.79 -8.72 -7.55
CA GLY A 129 18.83 -8.47 -8.99
C GLY A 129 17.59 -7.76 -9.53
N PRO A 130 17.42 -7.68 -10.85
CA PRO A 130 16.25 -7.12 -11.48
C PRO A 130 14.98 -7.82 -10.98
N PHE A 131 13.97 -7.02 -10.61
CA PHE A 131 12.70 -7.52 -10.09
C PHE A 131 11.52 -6.84 -10.80
N ASP A 132 10.60 -7.67 -11.30
CA ASP A 132 9.40 -7.21 -11.98
C ASP A 132 8.27 -7.06 -10.94
N PHE A 133 8.02 -5.81 -10.54
CA PHE A 133 6.97 -5.47 -9.59
C PHE A 133 5.61 -5.50 -10.27
N THR A 134 4.62 -6.08 -9.58
CA THR A 134 3.21 -6.03 -9.97
C THR A 134 2.78 -4.58 -10.14
N SER A 135 2.19 -4.25 -11.30
CA SER A 135 1.67 -2.91 -11.52
C SER A 135 0.52 -2.59 -10.55
N TYR A 136 0.35 -1.31 -10.19
CA TYR A 136 -0.77 -0.90 -9.33
C TYR A 136 -2.13 -1.34 -9.90
N ARG A 137 -2.30 -1.28 -11.22
CA ARG A 137 -3.53 -1.72 -11.89
C ARG A 137 -3.79 -3.21 -11.71
N GLU A 138 -2.77 -4.04 -11.81
CA GLU A 138 -2.89 -5.50 -11.61
C GLU A 138 -3.19 -5.84 -10.15
N GLY A 139 -2.39 -5.33 -9.20
CA GLY A 139 -2.61 -5.57 -7.78
C GLY A 139 -3.98 -5.08 -7.30
N ILE A 140 -4.45 -3.91 -7.78
CA ILE A 140 -5.79 -3.40 -7.49
C ILE A 140 -6.88 -4.31 -8.09
N ARG A 141 -6.69 -4.83 -9.31
CA ARG A 141 -7.66 -5.75 -9.92
C ARG A 141 -7.77 -7.05 -9.13
N GLU A 142 -6.65 -7.64 -8.74
CA GLU A 142 -6.64 -8.87 -7.93
C GLU A 142 -7.30 -8.63 -6.57
N LEU A 143 -7.00 -7.50 -5.93
CA LEU A 143 -7.58 -7.15 -4.65
C LEU A 143 -9.09 -6.84 -4.75
N ALA A 144 -9.56 -6.24 -5.84
CA ALA A 144 -10.99 -6.04 -6.09
C ALA A 144 -11.73 -7.38 -6.25
N VAL A 145 -11.15 -8.33 -6.99
CA VAL A 145 -11.68 -9.70 -7.10
C VAL A 145 -11.71 -10.39 -5.74
N TYR A 146 -10.66 -10.24 -4.94
CA TYR A 146 -10.65 -10.78 -3.57
C TYR A 146 -11.80 -10.22 -2.74
N TYR A 147 -12.01 -8.89 -2.70
CA TYR A 147 -13.11 -8.30 -1.93
C TYR A 147 -14.49 -8.72 -2.44
N GLN A 148 -14.65 -8.92 -3.75
CA GLN A 148 -15.89 -9.50 -4.29
C GLN A 148 -16.10 -10.95 -3.81
N SER A 149 -15.06 -11.75 -3.68
CA SER A 149 -15.15 -13.14 -3.22
C SER A 149 -15.51 -13.29 -1.74
N VAL A 150 -15.15 -12.29 -0.92
CA VAL A 150 -15.43 -12.29 0.54
C VAL A 150 -16.52 -11.29 0.92
N TRP A 151 -17.28 -10.79 -0.05
CA TRP A 151 -18.21 -9.67 0.11
C TRP A 151 -19.19 -9.83 1.26
N ASP A 152 -19.80 -11.01 1.39
CA ASP A 152 -20.80 -11.29 2.44
C ASP A 152 -20.21 -11.34 3.86
N SER A 153 -18.89 -11.41 3.97
CA SER A 153 -18.17 -11.40 5.26
C SER A 153 -17.72 -10.00 5.70
N LEU A 154 -17.89 -8.99 4.85
CA LEU A 154 -17.47 -7.62 5.14
C LEU A 154 -18.53 -6.87 5.96
N ASP A 155 -18.10 -6.09 6.93
CA ASP A 155 -18.94 -5.11 7.61
C ASP A 155 -19.04 -3.84 6.74
N LEU A 156 -20.02 -3.85 5.83
CA LEU A 156 -20.22 -2.75 4.88
C LEU A 156 -20.82 -1.51 5.54
N ASP A 157 -21.47 -1.64 6.69
CA ASP A 157 -22.04 -0.50 7.41
C ASP A 157 -20.94 0.36 8.03
N VAL A 158 -19.86 -0.25 8.49
CA VAL A 158 -18.65 0.49 8.91
C VAL A 158 -18.06 1.28 7.74
N VAL A 159 -18.01 0.72 6.54
CA VAL A 159 -17.48 1.43 5.37
C VAL A 159 -18.38 2.61 4.97
N ARG A 160 -19.72 2.44 5.04
CA ARG A 160 -20.70 3.51 4.78
C ARG A 160 -20.61 4.64 5.80
N ALA A 161 -20.38 4.30 7.08
CA ALA A 161 -20.18 5.29 8.14
C ALA A 161 -18.86 6.08 7.98
N ASP A 162 -17.95 5.61 7.15
CA ASP A 162 -16.68 6.26 6.79
C ASP A 162 -15.82 6.70 7.99
N PRO A 163 -15.42 5.79 8.89
CA PRO A 163 -14.63 6.16 10.07
C PRO A 163 -13.25 6.72 9.73
N PHE A 164 -12.84 6.60 8.47
CA PHE A 164 -11.64 7.25 7.93
C PHE A 164 -11.81 8.77 7.91
N LEU A 165 -12.98 9.29 7.52
CA LEU A 165 -13.28 10.73 7.52
C LEU A 165 -13.18 11.36 8.91
N ASP A 166 -13.62 10.67 9.95
CA ASP A 166 -13.56 11.17 11.33
C ASP A 166 -12.11 11.38 11.81
N LYS A 167 -11.15 10.68 11.19
CA LYS A 167 -9.74 10.82 11.48
C LYS A 167 -9.03 11.85 10.61
N CYS A 168 -9.68 12.36 9.57
CA CYS A 168 -9.10 13.35 8.67
C CYS A 168 -9.13 14.74 9.32
N ILE A 169 -7.94 15.31 9.52
CA ILE A 169 -7.81 16.70 9.97
C ILE A 169 -7.98 17.60 8.73
N VAL A 170 -9.08 18.36 8.69
CA VAL A 170 -9.27 19.40 7.69
C VAL A 170 -8.47 20.64 8.12
N LYS A 171 -7.42 20.96 7.35
CA LYS A 171 -6.62 22.17 7.57
C LYS A 171 -7.46 23.38 7.14
N ARG A 172 -7.74 24.29 8.06
CA ARG A 172 -8.45 25.57 7.81
C ARG A 172 -7.47 26.65 7.41
#